data_b447bfbae26be2bcc373bbe067b7f728
#
_entry.id   b447bfbae26be2bcc373bbe067b7f728
#
_cell.length_a   1.000
_cell.length_b   1.000
_cell.length_c   1.000
_cell.angle_alpha   90.00
_cell.angle_beta   90.00
_cell.angle_gamma   90.00
#
_symmetry.space_group_name_H-M   'P 1'
#
loop_
_entity.id
_entity.type
_entity.pdbx_description
1 polymer ?
#
loop_
_entity_poly.entity_id
_entity_poly.type
_entity_poly.pdbx_seq_one_letter_code
_entity_poly.pdbx_strand_id
1 'polypeptide(L)'
;MKYLTFLLLKFFLLSNVVIAETIPTKSKILKEASYCIKDSQAQLCKDLISEIEKLQLLVFDQNRFKCQSSLLGLQSEIIEYYYLKNFLNKRVSFMIPHVINNC
;
A
#
# COMPACT_ATOMS: atom_id res chain seq x y z
N MET A 1 16.50 -22.36 35.41
CA MET A 1 16.20 -20.96 35.13
C MET A 1 16.93 -20.38 33.92
N LYS A 2 18.16 -20.84 33.62
CA LYS A 2 18.87 -20.39 32.41
C LYS A 2 18.19 -20.79 31.10
N TYR A 3 17.37 -21.84 31.10
CA TYR A 3 16.69 -22.32 29.90
C TYR A 3 15.45 -21.49 29.53
N LEU A 4 14.79 -20.85 30.50
CA LEU A 4 13.60 -20.05 30.29
C LEU A 4 13.93 -18.74 29.57
N THR A 5 15.03 -18.09 29.93
CA THR A 5 15.50 -16.86 29.26
C THR A 5 15.95 -17.14 27.83
N PHE A 6 16.51 -18.32 27.57
CA PHE A 6 16.94 -18.71 26.22
C PHE A 6 15.76 -18.98 25.30
N LEU A 7 14.69 -19.59 25.81
CA LEU A 7 13.44 -19.83 25.08
C LEU A 7 12.69 -18.52 24.77
N LEU A 8 12.67 -17.58 25.70
CA LEU A 8 12.07 -16.27 25.49
C LEU A 8 12.83 -15.46 24.45
N LEU A 9 14.15 -15.54 24.41
CA LEU A 9 14.98 -14.86 23.41
C LEU A 9 14.75 -15.43 22.00
N LYS A 10 14.63 -16.74 21.87
CA LYS A 10 14.31 -17.39 20.59
C LYS A 10 12.91 -17.01 20.09
N PHE A 11 11.95 -16.91 20.99
CA PHE A 11 10.60 -16.50 20.66
C PHE A 11 10.55 -15.05 20.17
N PHE A 12 11.34 -14.18 20.79
CA PHE A 12 11.43 -12.77 20.41
C PHE A 12 12.07 -12.58 19.03
N LEU A 13 13.12 -13.35 18.72
CA LEU A 13 13.79 -13.33 17.41
C LEU A 13 12.88 -13.85 16.30
N LEU A 14 12.08 -14.89 16.56
CA LEU A 14 11.13 -15.43 15.61
C LEU A 14 9.98 -14.46 15.32
N SER A 15 9.52 -13.71 16.33
CA SER A 15 8.48 -12.68 16.16
C SER A 15 8.97 -11.53 15.27
N ASN A 16 10.23 -11.11 15.40
CA ASN A 16 10.81 -10.04 14.58
C ASN A 16 10.95 -10.44 13.11
N VAL A 17 11.22 -11.72 12.83
CA VAL A 17 11.32 -12.23 11.45
C VAL A 17 9.95 -12.29 10.77
N VAL A 18 8.90 -12.60 11.53
CA VAL A 18 7.52 -12.69 10.99
C VAL A 18 6.92 -11.31 10.71
N ILE A 19 7.37 -10.26 11.41
CA ILE A 19 6.83 -8.89 11.28
C ILE A 19 7.50 -8.12 10.13
N ALA A 20 8.61 -8.61 9.56
CA ALA A 20 9.28 -7.97 8.45
C ALA A 20 8.49 -8.17 7.14
N GLU A 21 7.36 -7.49 7.01
CA GLU A 21 6.61 -7.47 5.76
C GLU A 21 7.36 -6.67 4.69
N THR A 22 7.37 -7.21 3.47
CA THR A 22 7.95 -6.51 2.32
C THR A 22 7.09 -5.30 1.98
N ILE A 23 7.68 -4.10 2.00
CA ILE A 23 7.01 -2.88 1.61
C ILE A 23 7.03 -2.78 0.09
N PRO A 24 5.88 -2.57 -0.57
CA PRO A 24 5.83 -2.45 -2.02
C PRO A 24 6.54 -1.19 -2.50
N THR A 25 7.12 -1.26 -3.70
CA THR A 25 7.77 -0.11 -4.33
C THR A 25 6.73 0.80 -4.97
N LYS A 26 7.09 2.08 -5.16
CA LYS A 26 6.30 3.05 -5.93
C LYS A 26 5.95 2.50 -7.32
N SER A 27 6.94 1.93 -8.01
CA SER A 27 6.77 1.38 -9.35
C SER A 27 5.72 0.27 -9.40
N LYS A 28 5.74 -0.64 -8.43
CA LYS A 28 4.76 -1.72 -8.33
C LYS A 28 3.35 -1.17 -8.09
N ILE A 29 3.21 -0.21 -7.18
CA ILE A 29 1.92 0.42 -6.85
C ILE A 29 1.34 1.12 -8.08
N LEU A 30 2.16 1.87 -8.83
CA LEU A 30 1.69 2.58 -10.02
C LEU A 30 1.23 1.61 -11.11
N LYS A 31 1.95 0.51 -11.31
CA LYS A 31 1.58 -0.52 -12.26
C LYS A 31 0.26 -1.18 -11.88
N GLU A 32 0.11 -1.58 -10.64
CA GLU A 32 -1.11 -2.22 -10.13
C GLU A 32 -2.30 -1.26 -10.14
N ALA A 33 -2.07 0.01 -9.83
CA ALA A 33 -3.11 1.04 -9.90
C ALA A 33 -3.63 1.21 -11.32
N SER A 34 -2.76 1.20 -12.31
CA SER A 34 -3.15 1.27 -13.73
C SER A 34 -4.02 0.09 -14.12
N TYR A 35 -3.68 -1.12 -13.69
CA TYR A 35 -4.52 -2.30 -13.93
C TYR A 35 -5.86 -2.23 -13.23
N CYS A 36 -5.89 -1.78 -11.98
CA CYS A 36 -7.11 -1.64 -11.21
C CYS A 36 -8.08 -0.64 -11.85
N ILE A 37 -7.56 0.47 -12.36
CA ILE A 37 -8.37 1.49 -13.02
C ILE A 37 -8.99 0.94 -14.32
N LYS A 38 -8.25 0.10 -15.05
CA LYS A 38 -8.76 -0.53 -16.27
C LYS A 38 -9.78 -1.62 -15.97
N ASP A 39 -9.58 -2.39 -14.90
CA ASP A 39 -10.46 -3.47 -14.49
C ASP A 39 -10.72 -3.43 -12.98
N SER A 40 -11.77 -2.73 -12.60
CA SER A 40 -12.14 -2.55 -11.20
C SER A 40 -12.64 -3.82 -10.50
N GLN A 41 -12.82 -4.92 -11.23
CA GLN A 41 -13.23 -6.21 -10.65
C GLN A 41 -12.05 -7.09 -10.25
N ALA A 42 -10.84 -6.69 -10.61
CA ALA A 42 -9.66 -7.46 -10.29
C ALA A 42 -9.46 -7.53 -8.76
N GLN A 43 -9.15 -8.74 -8.26
CA GLN A 43 -8.76 -8.93 -6.85
C GLN A 43 -7.58 -8.05 -6.49
N LEU A 44 -6.77 -7.73 -7.47
CA LEU A 44 -5.64 -6.81 -7.39
C LEU A 44 -6.02 -5.46 -6.76
N CYS A 45 -7.22 -4.92 -7.06
CA CYS A 45 -7.67 -3.65 -6.51
C CYS A 45 -7.80 -3.67 -4.99
N LYS A 46 -8.33 -4.77 -4.45
CA LYS A 46 -8.48 -4.96 -3.01
C LYS A 46 -7.13 -5.06 -2.31
N ASP A 47 -6.23 -5.84 -2.87
CA ASP A 47 -4.89 -6.02 -2.32
C ASP A 47 -4.07 -4.73 -2.41
N LEU A 48 -4.26 -3.96 -3.47
CA LEU A 48 -3.59 -2.69 -3.72
C LEU A 48 -3.91 -1.65 -2.63
N ILE A 49 -5.13 -1.63 -2.13
CA ILE A 49 -5.53 -0.71 -1.04
C ILE A 49 -4.62 -0.91 0.17
N SER A 50 -4.39 -2.16 0.56
CA SER A 50 -3.50 -2.50 1.67
C SER A 50 -2.03 -2.18 1.37
N GLU A 51 -1.58 -2.40 0.15
CA GLU A 51 -0.21 -2.12 -0.27
C GLU A 51 0.10 -0.62 -0.29
N ILE A 52 -0.84 0.18 -0.75
CA ILE A 52 -0.70 1.66 -0.72
C ILE A 52 -0.58 2.14 0.73
N GLU A 53 -1.35 1.56 1.64
CA GLU A 53 -1.28 1.91 3.06
C GLU A 53 0.10 1.63 3.64
N LYS A 54 0.71 0.50 3.31
CA LYS A 54 2.06 0.16 3.78
C LYS A 54 3.10 1.17 3.32
N LEU A 55 3.07 1.55 2.05
CA LEU A 55 3.99 2.57 1.52
C LEU A 55 3.71 3.93 2.13
N GLN A 56 2.45 4.29 2.31
CA GLN A 56 2.05 5.56 2.90
C GLN A 56 2.58 5.70 4.34
N LEU A 57 2.54 4.66 5.14
CA LEU A 57 3.09 4.67 6.49
C LEU A 57 4.61 4.83 6.49
N LEU A 58 5.30 4.19 5.55
CA LEU A 58 6.74 4.32 5.42
C LEU A 58 7.14 5.76 5.08
N VAL A 59 6.51 6.36 4.08
CA VAL A 59 6.85 7.74 3.66
C VAL A 59 6.45 8.76 4.73
N PHE A 60 5.44 8.48 5.53
CA PHE A 60 5.09 9.27 6.70
C PHE A 60 6.24 9.29 7.72
N ASP A 61 6.81 8.11 8.03
CA ASP A 61 7.95 7.98 8.94
C ASP A 61 9.20 8.70 8.41
N GLN A 62 9.29 8.86 7.10
CA GLN A 62 10.37 9.59 6.43
C GLN A 62 10.11 11.09 6.30
N ASN A 63 9.02 11.59 6.88
CA ASN A 63 8.57 12.98 6.78
C ASN A 63 8.30 13.45 5.34
N ARG A 64 7.97 12.52 4.45
CA ARG A 64 7.64 12.81 3.04
C ARG A 64 6.14 13.03 2.89
N PHE A 65 5.65 14.14 3.41
CA PHE A 65 4.21 14.39 3.52
C PHE A 65 3.49 14.61 2.20
N LYS A 66 4.17 15.17 1.19
CA LYS A 66 3.57 15.30 -0.16
C LYS A 66 3.35 13.93 -0.80
N CYS A 67 4.31 13.04 -0.64
CA CYS A 67 4.17 11.66 -1.11
C CYS A 67 3.03 10.94 -0.35
N GLN A 68 3.00 11.08 0.97
CA GLN A 68 1.93 10.50 1.80
C GLN A 68 0.55 10.97 1.34
N SER A 69 0.39 12.28 1.16
CA SER A 69 -0.87 12.87 0.72
C SER A 69 -1.29 12.35 -0.65
N SER A 70 -0.35 12.22 -1.58
CA SER A 70 -0.61 11.68 -2.92
C SER A 70 -1.02 10.20 -2.87
N LEU A 71 -0.39 9.41 -2.02
CA LEU A 71 -0.73 8.00 -1.83
C LEU A 71 -2.10 7.82 -1.19
N LEU A 72 -2.46 8.68 -0.23
CA LEU A 72 -3.81 8.69 0.36
C LEU A 72 -4.87 9.03 -0.69
N GLY A 73 -4.59 9.99 -1.56
CA GLY A 73 -5.48 10.34 -2.66
C GLY A 73 -5.65 9.18 -3.64
N LEU A 74 -4.55 8.51 -3.99
CA LEU A 74 -4.60 7.33 -4.86
C LEU A 74 -5.38 6.19 -4.19
N GLN A 75 -5.20 5.95 -2.91
CA GLN A 75 -5.94 4.94 -2.18
C GLN A 75 -7.44 5.21 -2.20
N SER A 76 -7.86 6.45 -1.98
CA SER A 76 -9.26 6.86 -2.07
C SER A 76 -9.82 6.62 -3.47
N GLU A 77 -9.05 6.96 -4.50
CA GLU A 77 -9.44 6.76 -5.90
C GLU A 77 -9.63 5.27 -6.22
N ILE A 78 -8.71 4.41 -5.75
CA ILE A 78 -8.81 2.96 -5.93
C ILE A 78 -10.03 2.39 -5.20
N ILE A 79 -10.33 2.87 -4.00
CA ILE A 79 -11.52 2.47 -3.23
C ILE A 79 -12.78 2.83 -4.01
N GLU A 80 -12.85 4.03 -4.57
CA GLU A 80 -13.99 4.46 -5.38
C GLU A 80 -14.18 3.57 -6.62
N TYR A 81 -13.10 3.29 -7.36
CA TYR A 81 -13.16 2.42 -8.52
C TYR A 81 -13.58 1.00 -8.17
N TYR A 82 -13.12 0.49 -7.04
CA TYR A 82 -13.44 -0.87 -6.62
C TYR A 82 -14.89 -1.04 -6.16
N TYR A 83 -15.39 -0.10 -5.34
CA TYR A 83 -16.74 -0.20 -4.75
C TYR A 83 -17.82 0.45 -5.57
N LEU A 84 -17.50 1.49 -6.36
CA LEU A 84 -18.46 2.26 -7.14
C LEU A 84 -18.30 2.07 -8.65
N LYS A 85 -17.76 0.95 -9.05
CA LYS A 85 -17.41 0.61 -10.45
C LYS A 85 -18.54 0.79 -11.46
N ASN A 86 -19.81 0.69 -11.02
CA ASN A 86 -20.97 0.87 -11.88
C ASN A 86 -21.37 2.34 -12.09
N PHE A 87 -20.79 3.25 -11.31
CA PHE A 87 -21.11 4.68 -11.34
C PHE A 87 -20.05 5.52 -12.04
N LEU A 88 -18.87 4.95 -12.27
CA LEU A 88 -17.73 5.67 -12.85
C LEU A 88 -17.60 5.35 -14.33
N ASN A 89 -18.01 6.28 -15.18
CA ASN A 89 -17.92 6.14 -16.64
C ASN A 89 -16.53 6.45 -17.18
N LYS A 90 -15.70 7.17 -16.43
CA LYS A 90 -14.35 7.54 -16.83
C LYS A 90 -13.33 6.81 -15.99
N ARG A 91 -12.51 5.98 -16.63
CA ARG A 91 -11.44 5.24 -15.98
C ARG A 91 -10.10 5.94 -16.15
N VAL A 92 -10.03 7.17 -15.63
CA VAL A 92 -8.84 8.00 -15.66
C VAL A 92 -8.44 8.33 -14.23
N SER A 93 -7.18 8.14 -13.92
CA SER A 93 -6.66 8.48 -12.60
C SER A 93 -6.20 9.93 -12.55
N PHE A 94 -6.70 10.67 -11.56
CA PHE A 94 -6.18 12.00 -11.22
C PHE A 94 -4.97 11.93 -10.31
N MET A 95 -4.84 10.87 -9.52
CA MET A 95 -3.83 10.78 -8.48
C MET A 95 -2.52 10.11 -8.92
N ILE A 96 -2.54 9.28 -9.97
CA ILE A 96 -1.31 8.67 -10.50
C ILE A 96 -0.25 9.72 -10.84
N PRO A 97 -0.56 10.81 -11.58
CA PRO A 97 0.42 11.86 -11.84
C PRO A 97 0.99 12.50 -10.57
N HIS A 98 0.18 12.68 -9.54
CA HIS A 98 0.64 13.24 -8.26
C HIS A 98 1.58 12.30 -7.54
N VAL A 99 1.30 11.00 -7.56
CA VAL A 99 2.22 10.00 -6.98
C VAL A 99 3.54 9.98 -7.73
N ILE A 100 3.51 10.04 -9.06
CA ILE A 100 4.73 10.11 -9.88
C ILE A 100 5.58 11.32 -9.49
N ASN A 101 4.96 12.48 -9.33
CA ASN A 101 5.67 13.73 -9.08
C ASN A 101 6.13 13.89 -7.61
N ASN A 102 5.38 13.35 -6.66
CA ASN A 102 5.59 13.61 -5.24
C ASN A 102 6.27 12.44 -4.50
N CYS A 103 6.31 11.31 -5.09
CA CYS A 103 6.98 10.12 -4.57
C CYS A 103 8.17 9.75 -5.45
#